data_78b4ef10b3f43f29ed27541f8dee62d3
#
_entry.id   78b4ef10b3f43f29ed27541f8dee62d3
#
_cell.length_a   1.000
_cell.length_b   1.000
_cell.length_c   1.000
_cell.angle_alpha   90.00
_cell.angle_beta   90.00
_cell.angle_gamma   90.00
#
_symmetry.space_group_name_H-M   'P 1'
#
loop_
_entity.id
_entity.type
_entity.pdbx_description
1 polymer ?
#
loop_
_entity_poly.entity_id
_entity_poly.type
_entity_poly.pdbx_seq_one_letter_code
_entity_poly.pdbx_strand_id
1 'polypeptide(L)'
;MELRHLHAFLAVAEELHFGRAAERLHVAQSPLSQTVRALERELGTDLFVRTTRSVRLTAAGEALVGPARTIEAQVGIVKGIAQAAAAGETGRVTVGFGGAGGYTVLSVLARSLADAYPGIELDLRPQMYSGEVLDALTRGTLDMGIVGLPVPRGFATHTVRVEALMVAVPAGHRLVDAGAVVPQELASERFVIYPAEHGSVVRDATLTLCAAAGFAPVVAHEAPDPYSLLAMVGAGVGVAVVVDSTAHLAMDGVEYLPIAGDAPTLPIAMAWQDANPSPAVQTVTRVLREVIGEVG
;
A
#
# COMPACT_ATOMS: atom_id res chain seq x y z
N MET A 1 33.36 3.84 24.72
CA MET A 1 32.52 2.73 25.25
C MET A 1 31.86 2.03 24.08
N GLU A 2 31.87 0.70 24.04
CA GLU A 2 31.28 -0.11 22.99
C GLU A 2 30.27 -1.09 23.59
N LEU A 3 29.31 -1.55 22.81
CA LEU A 3 28.28 -2.50 23.27
C LEU A 3 28.87 -3.79 23.89
N ARG A 4 29.99 -4.28 23.33
CA ARG A 4 30.68 -5.44 23.91
C ARG A 4 31.17 -5.22 25.34
N HIS A 5 31.51 -3.97 25.73
CA HIS A 5 31.90 -3.63 27.09
C HIS A 5 30.73 -3.78 28.06
N LEU A 6 29.53 -3.31 27.65
CA LEU A 6 28.32 -3.45 28.47
C LEU A 6 27.86 -4.91 28.59
N HIS A 7 27.92 -5.68 27.48
CA HIS A 7 27.65 -7.12 27.48
C HIS A 7 28.56 -7.89 28.47
N ALA A 8 29.88 -7.60 28.41
CA ALA A 8 30.85 -8.22 29.32
C ALA A 8 30.55 -7.84 30.78
N PHE A 9 30.24 -6.57 31.04
CA PHE A 9 29.89 -6.09 32.38
C PHE A 9 28.64 -6.79 32.91
N LEU A 10 27.55 -6.82 32.12
CA LEU A 10 26.27 -7.44 32.56
C LEU A 10 26.43 -8.93 32.81
N ALA A 11 27.17 -9.66 31.99
CA ALA A 11 27.42 -11.06 32.21
C ALA A 11 28.17 -11.32 33.54
N VAL A 12 29.19 -10.51 33.86
CA VAL A 12 29.89 -10.62 35.15
C VAL A 12 29.04 -10.16 36.32
N ALA A 13 28.18 -9.13 36.14
CA ALA A 13 27.30 -8.64 37.18
C ALA A 13 26.22 -9.68 37.58
N GLU A 14 25.74 -10.46 36.62
CA GLU A 14 24.74 -11.51 36.85
C GLU A 14 25.38 -12.78 37.49
N GLU A 15 26.56 -13.17 37.01
CA GLU A 15 27.23 -14.40 37.49
C GLU A 15 28.03 -14.18 38.79
N LEU A 16 28.41 -12.92 39.07
CA LEU A 16 29.36 -12.58 40.14
C LEU A 16 30.62 -13.46 40.12
N HIS A 17 31.01 -13.94 38.91
CA HIS A 17 32.14 -14.83 38.68
C HIS A 17 32.63 -14.72 37.23
N PHE A 18 33.86 -14.26 37.04
CA PHE A 18 34.43 -14.08 35.70
C PHE A 18 34.52 -15.34 34.86
N GLY A 19 34.80 -16.50 35.49
CA GLY A 19 34.86 -17.80 34.81
C GLY A 19 33.51 -18.23 34.25
N ARG A 20 32.44 -18.21 35.07
CA ARG A 20 31.07 -18.54 34.64
C ARG A 20 30.56 -17.56 33.59
N ALA A 21 30.82 -16.25 33.77
CA ALA A 21 30.46 -15.24 32.76
C ALA A 21 31.17 -15.49 31.43
N ALA A 22 32.45 -15.91 31.46
CA ALA A 22 33.21 -16.23 30.26
C ALA A 22 32.66 -17.49 29.54
N GLU A 23 32.32 -18.54 30.30
CA GLU A 23 31.66 -19.73 29.78
C GLU A 23 30.31 -19.39 29.13
N ARG A 24 29.49 -18.61 29.78
CA ARG A 24 28.19 -18.16 29.25
C ARG A 24 28.33 -17.35 27.95
N LEU A 25 29.34 -16.51 27.85
CA LEU A 25 29.62 -15.72 26.63
C LEU A 25 30.45 -16.49 25.59
N HIS A 26 30.82 -17.74 25.84
CA HIS A 26 31.66 -18.58 24.98
C HIS A 26 33.00 -17.92 24.63
N VAL A 27 33.64 -17.27 25.59
CA VAL A 27 34.96 -16.64 25.45
C VAL A 27 35.91 -17.12 26.56
N ALA A 28 37.22 -16.87 26.40
CA ALA A 28 38.16 -17.11 27.48
C ALA A 28 38.02 -16.03 28.59
N GLN A 29 38.32 -16.41 29.84
CA GLN A 29 38.20 -15.52 30.99
C GLN A 29 39.13 -14.30 30.91
N SER A 30 40.35 -14.45 30.35
CA SER A 30 41.31 -13.35 30.24
C SER A 30 40.82 -12.20 29.34
N PRO A 31 40.36 -12.44 28.11
CA PRO A 31 39.70 -11.42 27.28
C PRO A 31 38.49 -10.76 27.93
N LEU A 32 37.61 -11.53 28.59
CA LEU A 32 36.48 -10.96 29.29
C LEU A 32 36.91 -9.96 30.39
N SER A 33 37.90 -10.37 31.19
CA SER A 33 38.48 -9.53 32.26
C SER A 33 39.10 -8.26 31.71
N GLN A 34 39.77 -8.33 30.54
CA GLN A 34 40.36 -7.17 29.88
C GLN A 34 39.29 -6.22 29.36
N THR A 35 38.18 -6.75 28.80
CA THR A 35 37.04 -5.96 28.29
C THR A 35 36.36 -5.20 29.43
N VAL A 36 36.11 -5.83 30.58
CA VAL A 36 35.55 -5.16 31.76
C VAL A 36 36.51 -4.11 32.31
N ARG A 37 37.82 -4.39 32.40
CA ARG A 37 38.81 -3.38 32.82
C ARG A 37 38.92 -2.20 31.83
N ALA A 38 38.69 -2.42 30.55
CA ALA A 38 38.63 -1.32 29.59
C ALA A 38 37.44 -0.41 29.85
N LEU A 39 36.29 -0.97 30.20
CA LEU A 39 35.11 -0.20 30.61
C LEU A 39 35.37 0.59 31.90
N GLU A 40 35.93 -0.04 32.92
CA GLU A 40 36.27 0.60 34.20
C GLU A 40 37.23 1.79 34.01
N ARG A 41 38.26 1.62 33.15
CA ARG A 41 39.18 2.72 32.80
C ARG A 41 38.50 3.86 32.07
N GLU A 42 37.60 3.55 31.17
CA GLU A 42 36.89 4.57 30.38
C GLU A 42 35.90 5.36 31.26
N LEU A 43 35.25 4.67 32.22
CA LEU A 43 34.34 5.32 33.17
C LEU A 43 35.08 5.99 34.37
N GLY A 44 36.37 5.74 34.52
CA GLY A 44 37.19 6.28 35.57
C GLY A 44 36.87 5.73 36.98
N THR A 45 36.19 4.58 37.05
CA THR A 45 35.79 3.98 38.34
C THR A 45 35.73 2.44 38.20
N ASP A 46 36.04 1.76 39.32
CA ASP A 46 35.86 0.33 39.36
C ASP A 46 34.37 -0.05 39.49
N LEU A 47 33.95 -1.02 38.73
CA LEU A 47 32.59 -1.58 38.74
C LEU A 47 32.48 -2.82 39.60
N PHE A 48 33.61 -3.49 39.85
CA PHE A 48 33.68 -4.72 40.64
C PHE A 48 34.73 -4.62 41.75
N VAL A 49 34.37 -5.05 42.96
CA VAL A 49 35.32 -5.41 43.99
C VAL A 49 35.76 -6.86 43.75
N ARG A 50 37.04 -7.07 43.52
CA ARG A 50 37.64 -8.38 43.18
C ARG A 50 38.56 -8.81 44.35
N THR A 51 38.26 -9.93 44.97
CA THR A 51 39.15 -10.61 45.90
C THR A 51 39.51 -12.00 45.31
N THR A 52 40.45 -12.70 45.94
CA THR A 52 40.80 -14.06 45.59
C THR A 52 39.64 -15.06 45.76
N ARG A 53 38.58 -14.68 46.48
CA ARG A 53 37.47 -15.58 46.84
C ARG A 53 36.09 -15.07 46.39
N SER A 54 35.95 -13.83 45.95
CA SER A 54 34.64 -13.26 45.61
C SER A 54 34.75 -12.09 44.60
N VAL A 55 33.71 -11.95 43.80
CA VAL A 55 33.45 -10.80 42.97
C VAL A 55 32.13 -10.22 43.38
N ARG A 56 32.08 -8.89 43.64
CA ARG A 56 30.85 -8.14 43.97
C ARG A 56 30.85 -6.84 43.23
N LEU A 57 29.65 -6.31 42.98
CA LEU A 57 29.50 -4.97 42.41
C LEU A 57 29.95 -3.90 43.40
N THR A 58 30.52 -2.81 42.88
CA THR A 58 30.66 -1.55 43.62
C THR A 58 29.34 -0.81 43.54
N ALA A 59 29.17 0.30 44.31
CA ALA A 59 28.02 1.19 44.17
C ALA A 59 27.87 1.74 42.74
N ALA A 60 28.99 2.02 42.05
CA ALA A 60 28.99 2.43 40.63
C ALA A 60 28.54 1.27 39.71
N GLY A 61 28.99 0.03 40.00
CA GLY A 61 28.55 -1.15 39.27
C GLY A 61 27.05 -1.40 39.45
N GLU A 62 26.53 -1.34 40.65
CA GLU A 62 25.08 -1.48 40.94
C GLU A 62 24.26 -0.43 40.18
N ALA A 63 24.69 0.84 40.23
CA ALA A 63 24.02 1.91 39.49
C ALA A 63 24.04 1.74 37.97
N LEU A 64 25.09 1.09 37.42
CA LEU A 64 25.24 0.89 35.98
C LEU A 64 24.37 -0.25 35.42
N VAL A 65 23.97 -1.25 36.23
CA VAL A 65 23.22 -2.43 35.75
C VAL A 65 21.93 -2.03 35.02
N GLY A 66 21.11 -1.15 35.58
CA GLY A 66 19.86 -0.71 35.00
C GLY A 66 20.03 -0.03 33.63
N PRO A 67 20.84 1.03 33.54
CA PRO A 67 21.16 1.69 32.27
C PRO A 67 21.77 0.75 31.23
N ALA A 68 22.68 -0.15 31.60
CA ALA A 68 23.30 -1.10 30.69
C ALA A 68 22.26 -2.09 30.09
N ARG A 69 21.36 -2.61 30.91
CA ARG A 69 20.22 -3.47 30.43
C ARG A 69 19.30 -2.72 29.48
N THR A 70 19.01 -1.45 29.74
CA THR A 70 18.20 -0.63 28.85
C THR A 70 18.85 -0.51 27.47
N ILE A 71 20.15 -0.25 27.41
CA ILE A 71 20.88 -0.17 26.14
C ILE A 71 20.85 -1.52 25.40
N GLU A 72 21.06 -2.63 26.10
CA GLU A 72 21.00 -3.98 25.51
C GLU A 72 19.61 -4.28 24.93
N ALA A 73 18.55 -3.93 25.64
CA ALA A 73 17.18 -4.06 25.13
C ALA A 73 16.95 -3.23 23.87
N GLN A 74 17.48 -1.99 23.82
CA GLN A 74 17.38 -1.15 22.63
C GLN A 74 18.11 -1.74 21.42
N VAL A 75 19.24 -2.38 21.61
CA VAL A 75 19.93 -3.11 20.53
C VAL A 75 19.08 -4.26 20.00
N GLY A 76 18.39 -4.98 20.88
CA GLY A 76 17.42 -6.03 20.49
C GLY A 76 16.30 -5.47 19.60
N ILE A 77 15.73 -4.32 19.98
CA ILE A 77 14.69 -3.63 19.20
C ILE A 77 15.22 -3.22 17.81
N VAL A 78 16.41 -2.63 17.73
CA VAL A 78 17.02 -2.22 16.44
C VAL A 78 17.18 -3.42 15.51
N LYS A 79 17.66 -4.55 16.04
CA LYS A 79 17.78 -5.81 15.26
C LYS A 79 16.41 -6.31 14.78
N GLY A 80 15.40 -6.28 15.66
CA GLY A 80 14.02 -6.67 15.31
C GLY A 80 13.45 -5.82 14.20
N ILE A 81 13.60 -4.49 14.26
CA ILE A 81 13.13 -3.56 13.20
C ILE A 81 13.81 -3.88 11.87
N ALA A 82 15.13 -4.08 11.85
CA ALA A 82 15.86 -4.40 10.63
C ALA A 82 15.42 -5.75 10.03
N GLN A 83 15.18 -6.74 10.86
CA GLN A 83 14.69 -8.06 10.42
C GLN A 83 13.26 -7.99 9.89
N ALA A 84 12.35 -7.29 10.58
CA ALA A 84 10.97 -7.08 10.13
C ALA A 84 10.91 -6.35 8.78
N ALA A 85 11.76 -5.32 8.59
CA ALA A 85 11.86 -4.63 7.31
C ALA A 85 12.38 -5.54 6.18
N ALA A 86 13.41 -6.34 6.47
CA ALA A 86 13.94 -7.31 5.51
C ALA A 86 12.94 -8.43 5.17
N ALA A 87 12.09 -8.82 6.11
CA ALA A 87 11.00 -9.78 5.91
C ALA A 87 9.77 -9.17 5.22
N GLY A 88 9.73 -7.86 5.02
CA GLY A 88 8.58 -7.16 4.46
C GLY A 88 7.36 -7.07 5.39
N GLU A 89 7.58 -7.22 6.69
CA GLU A 89 6.54 -7.08 7.73
C GLU A 89 6.32 -5.61 8.13
N THR A 90 7.23 -4.74 7.76
CA THR A 90 7.16 -3.29 7.95
C THR A 90 7.59 -2.57 6.69
N GLY A 91 7.03 -1.40 6.45
CA GLY A 91 7.39 -0.55 5.32
C GLY A 91 6.24 0.33 4.87
N ARG A 92 6.50 1.15 3.84
CA ARG A 92 5.51 2.00 3.19
C ARG A 92 5.33 1.55 1.76
N VAL A 93 4.07 1.44 1.33
CA VAL A 93 3.70 1.09 -0.05
C VAL A 93 2.79 2.19 -0.59
N THR A 94 3.24 2.88 -1.62
CA THR A 94 2.50 3.97 -2.25
C THR A 94 1.60 3.40 -3.34
N VAL A 95 0.28 3.64 -3.24
CA VAL A 95 -0.73 3.06 -4.13
C VAL A 95 -1.52 4.15 -4.84
N GLY A 96 -1.42 4.19 -6.18
CA GLY A 96 -2.20 5.08 -7.02
C GLY A 96 -3.54 4.45 -7.44
N PHE A 97 -4.61 5.22 -7.47
CA PHE A 97 -5.91 4.72 -7.91
C PHE A 97 -6.87 5.84 -8.32
N GLY A 98 -7.84 5.46 -9.15
CA GLY A 98 -8.96 6.31 -9.53
C GLY A 98 -10.27 5.53 -9.55
N GLY A 99 -11.38 6.24 -9.73
CA GLY A 99 -12.70 5.65 -9.82
C GLY A 99 -13.25 5.07 -8.51
N ALA A 100 -14.55 4.76 -8.51
CA ALA A 100 -15.25 4.26 -7.33
C ALA A 100 -14.80 2.83 -6.93
N GLY A 101 -14.53 1.97 -7.91
CA GLY A 101 -14.11 0.58 -7.68
C GLY A 101 -12.78 0.47 -6.92
N GLY A 102 -11.87 1.44 -7.09
CA GLY A 102 -10.61 1.48 -6.38
C GLY A 102 -10.76 1.54 -4.86
N TYR A 103 -11.72 2.31 -4.36
CA TYR A 103 -11.97 2.43 -2.92
C TYR A 103 -12.41 1.11 -2.30
N THR A 104 -13.24 0.32 -3.00
CA THR A 104 -13.69 -0.98 -2.52
C THR A 104 -12.52 -1.97 -2.38
N VAL A 105 -11.68 -2.07 -3.41
CA VAL A 105 -10.49 -2.93 -3.41
C VAL A 105 -9.54 -2.55 -2.27
N LEU A 106 -9.25 -1.25 -2.13
CA LEU A 106 -8.34 -0.75 -1.11
C LEU A 106 -8.87 -0.95 0.30
N SER A 107 -10.19 -0.85 0.52
CA SER A 107 -10.77 -1.05 1.86
C SER A 107 -10.61 -2.50 2.34
N VAL A 108 -10.77 -3.48 1.45
CA VAL A 108 -10.56 -4.91 1.75
C VAL A 108 -9.08 -5.17 2.03
N LEU A 109 -8.21 -4.69 1.16
CA LEU A 109 -6.75 -4.85 1.30
C LEU A 109 -6.21 -4.20 2.58
N ALA A 110 -6.62 -2.95 2.87
CA ALA A 110 -6.18 -2.22 4.06
C ALA A 110 -6.60 -2.91 5.36
N ARG A 111 -7.83 -3.45 5.42
CA ARG A 111 -8.29 -4.22 6.59
C ARG A 111 -7.40 -5.45 6.82
N SER A 112 -7.17 -6.24 5.79
CA SER A 112 -6.36 -7.46 5.90
C SER A 112 -4.90 -7.18 6.26
N LEU A 113 -4.34 -6.08 5.74
CA LEU A 113 -3.00 -5.63 6.12
C LEU A 113 -2.95 -5.15 7.57
N ALA A 114 -3.94 -4.37 8.03
CA ALA A 114 -3.99 -3.89 9.41
C ALA A 114 -4.02 -5.04 10.43
N ASP A 115 -4.73 -6.13 10.09
CA ASP A 115 -4.84 -7.31 10.95
C ASP A 115 -3.55 -8.17 10.94
N ALA A 116 -2.95 -8.40 9.77
CA ALA A 116 -1.85 -9.34 9.61
C ALA A 116 -0.46 -8.67 9.61
N TYR A 117 -0.35 -7.43 9.13
CA TYR A 117 0.91 -6.68 8.93
C TYR A 117 0.77 -5.22 9.37
N PRO A 118 0.52 -4.95 10.66
CA PRO A 118 0.26 -3.58 11.16
C PRO A 118 1.45 -2.63 10.99
N GLY A 119 2.63 -3.15 10.66
CA GLY A 119 3.83 -2.37 10.33
C GLY A 119 3.89 -1.89 8.87
N ILE A 120 2.95 -2.30 8.00
CA ILE A 120 2.87 -1.83 6.61
C ILE A 120 1.91 -0.64 6.53
N GLU A 121 2.43 0.50 6.10
CA GLU A 121 1.67 1.70 5.81
C GLU A 121 1.30 1.77 4.32
N LEU A 122 0.02 1.91 3.99
CA LEU A 122 -0.43 2.24 2.63
C LEU A 122 -0.51 3.77 2.47
N ASP A 123 0.33 4.33 1.60
CA ASP A 123 0.27 5.74 1.19
C ASP A 123 -0.61 5.87 -0.05
N LEU A 124 -1.84 6.34 0.13
CA LEU A 124 -2.85 6.36 -0.92
C LEU A 124 -2.78 7.63 -1.77
N ARG A 125 -2.72 7.46 -3.10
CA ARG A 125 -2.75 8.55 -4.10
C ARG A 125 -4.02 8.45 -4.92
N PRO A 126 -5.10 9.14 -4.50
CA PRO A 126 -6.39 9.10 -5.18
C PRO A 126 -6.42 9.94 -6.46
N GLN A 127 -7.51 9.80 -7.23
CA GLN A 127 -7.82 10.61 -8.41
C GLN A 127 -6.78 10.51 -9.54
N MET A 128 -6.20 9.33 -9.73
CA MET A 128 -5.27 9.05 -10.80
C MET A 128 -5.94 8.21 -11.90
N TYR A 129 -5.73 8.59 -13.14
CA TYR A 129 -6.11 7.77 -14.29
C TYR A 129 -5.10 6.65 -14.54
N SER A 130 -5.51 5.61 -15.28
CA SER A 130 -4.65 4.46 -15.57
C SER A 130 -3.32 4.86 -16.23
N GLY A 131 -3.33 5.82 -17.14
CA GLY A 131 -2.11 6.33 -17.77
C GLY A 131 -1.17 7.00 -16.77
N GLU A 132 -1.70 7.85 -15.90
CA GLU A 132 -0.91 8.52 -14.85
C GLU A 132 -0.32 7.53 -13.84
N VAL A 133 -1.10 6.49 -13.47
CA VAL A 133 -0.63 5.41 -12.60
C VAL A 133 0.54 4.67 -13.25
N LEU A 134 0.41 4.25 -14.52
CA LEU A 134 1.47 3.53 -15.25
C LEU A 134 2.74 4.38 -15.41
N ASP A 135 2.59 5.66 -15.67
CA ASP A 135 3.69 6.60 -15.73
C ASP A 135 4.39 6.77 -14.36
N ALA A 136 3.62 6.86 -13.29
CA ALA A 136 4.15 7.00 -11.94
C ALA A 136 4.84 5.71 -11.45
N LEU A 137 4.30 4.54 -11.79
CA LEU A 137 4.94 3.24 -11.59
C LEU A 137 6.28 3.17 -12.34
N THR A 138 6.30 3.60 -13.62
CA THR A 138 7.52 3.62 -14.44
C THR A 138 8.59 4.51 -13.84
N ARG A 139 8.23 5.66 -13.29
CA ARG A 139 9.15 6.59 -12.60
C ARG A 139 9.53 6.15 -11.18
N GLY A 140 8.90 5.10 -10.64
CA GLY A 140 9.13 4.66 -9.26
C GLY A 140 8.58 5.62 -8.20
N THR A 141 7.63 6.48 -8.54
CA THR A 141 6.92 7.36 -7.59
C THR A 141 5.66 6.73 -7.00
N LEU A 142 5.24 5.61 -7.58
CA LEU A 142 4.27 4.67 -7.01
C LEU A 142 4.90 3.28 -6.96
N ASP A 143 4.51 2.49 -5.98
CA ASP A 143 4.87 1.08 -5.85
C ASP A 143 3.85 0.17 -6.51
N MET A 144 2.56 0.49 -6.37
CA MET A 144 1.43 -0.24 -6.90
C MET A 144 0.35 0.73 -7.40
N GLY A 145 -0.58 0.25 -8.22
CA GLY A 145 -1.71 1.09 -8.61
C GLY A 145 -2.83 0.33 -9.30
N ILE A 146 -4.03 0.87 -9.23
CA ILE A 146 -5.22 0.31 -9.87
C ILE A 146 -5.34 0.89 -11.27
N VAL A 147 -5.42 0.00 -12.26
CA VAL A 147 -5.46 0.33 -13.68
C VAL A 147 -6.48 -0.52 -14.43
N GLY A 148 -6.97 -0.03 -15.56
CA GLY A 148 -7.70 -0.87 -16.51
C GLY A 148 -6.75 -1.66 -17.39
N LEU A 149 -7.15 -2.86 -17.75
CA LEU A 149 -6.40 -3.73 -18.68
C LEU A 149 -6.78 -3.45 -20.14
N PRO A 150 -5.87 -3.71 -21.11
CA PRO A 150 -4.51 -4.24 -20.93
C PRO A 150 -3.49 -3.18 -20.51
N VAL A 151 -2.38 -3.63 -19.90
CA VAL A 151 -1.24 -2.77 -19.57
C VAL A 151 -0.03 -3.08 -20.46
N PRO A 152 0.91 -2.13 -20.64
CA PRO A 152 2.16 -2.38 -21.34
C PRO A 152 3.01 -3.49 -20.69
N ARG A 153 3.99 -4.02 -21.43
CA ARG A 153 4.96 -4.99 -20.88
C ARG A 153 5.81 -4.35 -19.77
N GLY A 154 6.24 -5.15 -18.80
CA GLY A 154 7.06 -4.72 -17.67
C GLY A 154 6.27 -4.51 -16.37
N PHE A 155 4.96 -4.73 -16.42
CA PHE A 155 4.10 -4.70 -15.24
C PHE A 155 3.49 -6.08 -14.99
N ALA A 156 3.60 -6.54 -13.74
CA ALA A 156 2.77 -7.61 -13.22
C ALA A 156 1.40 -7.05 -12.83
N THR A 157 0.37 -7.86 -13.01
CA THR A 157 -1.00 -7.48 -12.68
C THR A 157 -1.72 -8.59 -11.93
N HIS A 158 -2.71 -8.19 -11.15
CA HIS A 158 -3.70 -9.09 -10.57
C HIS A 158 -5.07 -8.48 -10.79
N THR A 159 -5.95 -9.16 -11.55
CA THR A 159 -7.30 -8.68 -11.83
C THR A 159 -8.12 -8.68 -10.54
N VAL A 160 -8.59 -7.51 -10.14
CA VAL A 160 -9.32 -7.32 -8.88
C VAL A 160 -10.82 -7.18 -9.08
N ARG A 161 -11.24 -6.83 -10.30
CA ARG A 161 -12.64 -6.65 -10.65
C ARG A 161 -12.81 -6.63 -12.18
N VAL A 162 -13.98 -7.05 -12.65
CA VAL A 162 -14.47 -6.79 -14.00
C VAL A 162 -15.68 -5.87 -13.88
N GLU A 163 -15.55 -4.65 -14.38
CA GLU A 163 -16.58 -3.62 -14.32
C GLU A 163 -17.49 -3.71 -15.55
N ALA A 164 -18.81 -3.65 -15.35
CA ALA A 164 -19.77 -3.48 -16.43
C ALA A 164 -19.90 -1.99 -16.79
N LEU A 165 -20.13 -1.69 -18.08
CA LEU A 165 -20.45 -0.31 -18.49
C LEU A 165 -21.94 -0.03 -18.25
N MET A 166 -22.23 1.19 -17.79
CA MET A 166 -23.56 1.73 -17.60
C MET A 166 -23.65 3.12 -18.22
N VAL A 167 -24.86 3.61 -18.40
CA VAL A 167 -25.11 4.99 -18.81
C VAL A 167 -25.70 5.75 -17.63
N ALA A 168 -25.05 6.82 -17.21
CA ALA A 168 -25.60 7.80 -16.28
C ALA A 168 -26.38 8.85 -17.06
N VAL A 169 -27.62 9.08 -16.67
CA VAL A 169 -28.55 10.05 -17.30
C VAL A 169 -29.17 10.96 -16.24
N PRO A 170 -29.61 12.17 -16.59
CA PRO A 170 -30.40 13.00 -15.67
C PRO A 170 -31.68 12.28 -15.22
N ALA A 171 -32.11 12.52 -13.99
CA ALA A 171 -33.38 11.98 -13.50
C ALA A 171 -34.55 12.44 -14.42
N GLY A 172 -35.44 11.47 -14.74
CA GLY A 172 -36.54 11.72 -15.67
C GLY A 172 -36.15 11.82 -17.15
N HIS A 173 -34.93 11.42 -17.49
CA HIS A 173 -34.51 11.38 -18.90
C HIS A 173 -35.32 10.34 -19.69
N ARG A 174 -35.58 10.60 -20.99
CA ARG A 174 -36.38 9.72 -21.86
C ARG A 174 -35.93 8.25 -21.90
N LEU A 175 -34.67 7.98 -21.65
CA LEU A 175 -34.11 6.60 -21.64
C LEU A 175 -34.45 5.83 -20.39
N VAL A 176 -34.90 6.48 -19.31
CA VAL A 176 -35.22 5.82 -18.02
C VAL A 176 -36.35 4.81 -18.17
N ASP A 177 -37.38 5.16 -18.92
CA ASP A 177 -38.57 4.30 -19.11
C ASP A 177 -38.27 3.01 -19.86
N ALA A 178 -37.15 2.94 -20.62
CA ALA A 178 -36.75 1.77 -21.37
C ALA A 178 -36.07 0.71 -20.48
N GLY A 179 -35.59 1.06 -19.28
CA GLY A 179 -34.92 0.17 -18.33
C GLY A 179 -33.51 -0.28 -18.72
N ALA A 180 -33.16 -0.21 -20.03
CA ALA A 180 -31.83 -0.47 -20.56
C ALA A 180 -31.61 0.38 -21.81
N VAL A 181 -30.37 0.80 -22.06
CA VAL A 181 -30.03 1.68 -23.17
C VAL A 181 -29.47 0.87 -24.33
N VAL A 182 -30.07 0.99 -25.50
CA VAL A 182 -29.47 0.51 -26.76
C VAL A 182 -28.44 1.54 -27.20
N PRO A 183 -27.17 1.17 -27.44
CA PRO A 183 -26.10 2.15 -27.73
C PRO A 183 -26.41 3.17 -28.83
N GLN A 184 -27.16 2.76 -29.87
CA GLN A 184 -27.57 3.64 -30.97
C GLN A 184 -28.48 4.79 -30.51
N GLU A 185 -29.23 4.65 -29.42
CA GLU A 185 -30.09 5.68 -28.87
C GLU A 185 -29.32 6.88 -28.28
N LEU A 186 -28.03 6.65 -27.98
CA LEU A 186 -27.12 7.68 -27.49
C LEU A 186 -26.63 8.61 -28.61
N ALA A 187 -26.84 8.28 -29.88
CA ALA A 187 -26.34 9.08 -31.01
C ALA A 187 -26.87 10.54 -31.04
N SER A 188 -28.06 10.77 -30.43
CA SER A 188 -28.66 12.10 -30.34
C SER A 188 -28.31 12.84 -29.05
N GLU A 189 -27.60 12.21 -28.14
CA GLU A 189 -27.26 12.78 -26.83
C GLU A 189 -25.95 13.57 -26.86
N ARG A 190 -25.86 14.51 -25.94
CA ARG A 190 -24.61 15.20 -25.62
C ARG A 190 -23.90 14.42 -24.48
N PHE A 191 -22.60 14.36 -24.52
CA PHE A 191 -21.84 13.57 -23.56
C PHE A 191 -21.04 14.43 -22.60
N VAL A 192 -21.03 14.02 -21.33
CA VAL A 192 -20.01 14.40 -20.35
C VAL A 192 -19.03 13.25 -20.29
N ILE A 193 -17.73 13.51 -20.51
CA ILE A 193 -16.71 12.46 -20.58
C ILE A 193 -15.48 12.85 -19.75
N TYR A 194 -14.59 11.87 -19.52
CA TYR A 194 -13.29 12.15 -18.92
C TYR A 194 -12.33 12.83 -19.91
N PRO A 195 -11.33 13.62 -19.43
CA PRO A 195 -10.33 14.25 -20.30
C PRO A 195 -9.50 13.22 -21.09
N ALA A 196 -9.02 13.63 -22.27
CA ALA A 196 -8.21 12.79 -23.12
C ALA A 196 -6.75 12.62 -22.63
N GLU A 197 -6.25 13.60 -21.89
CA GLU A 197 -4.81 13.81 -21.65
C GLU A 197 -4.19 12.81 -20.64
N HIS A 198 -5.02 12.11 -19.87
CA HIS A 198 -4.56 11.33 -18.71
C HIS A 198 -4.72 9.80 -18.86
N GLY A 199 -5.16 9.31 -20.02
CA GLY A 199 -5.32 7.88 -20.28
C GLY A 199 -6.47 7.24 -19.49
N SER A 200 -7.68 7.79 -19.62
CA SER A 200 -8.89 7.22 -19.01
C SER A 200 -9.42 6.04 -19.80
N VAL A 201 -9.37 4.84 -19.23
CA VAL A 201 -9.92 3.62 -19.85
C VAL A 201 -11.45 3.69 -20.03
N VAL A 202 -12.16 4.43 -19.18
CA VAL A 202 -13.61 4.65 -19.32
C VAL A 202 -13.92 5.57 -20.51
N ARG A 203 -13.09 6.60 -20.76
CA ARG A 203 -13.18 7.40 -21.98
C ARG A 203 -13.00 6.54 -23.23
N ASP A 204 -11.94 5.73 -23.25
CA ASP A 204 -11.64 4.88 -24.40
C ASP A 204 -12.77 3.87 -24.66
N ALA A 205 -13.32 3.29 -23.61
CA ALA A 205 -14.48 2.42 -23.69
C ALA A 205 -15.73 3.16 -24.20
N THR A 206 -15.95 4.41 -23.77
CA THR A 206 -17.05 5.26 -24.27
C THR A 206 -16.92 5.49 -25.78
N LEU A 207 -15.73 5.89 -26.23
CA LEU A 207 -15.48 6.13 -27.65
C LEU A 207 -15.63 4.86 -28.47
N THR A 208 -15.15 3.73 -27.95
CA THR A 208 -15.28 2.41 -28.60
C THR A 208 -16.74 1.98 -28.70
N LEU A 209 -17.53 2.14 -27.65
CA LEU A 209 -18.97 1.86 -27.61
C LEU A 209 -19.72 2.69 -28.67
N CYS A 210 -19.46 3.99 -28.72
CA CYS A 210 -20.10 4.90 -29.66
C CYS A 210 -19.72 4.55 -31.11
N ALA A 211 -18.45 4.29 -31.37
CA ALA A 211 -17.96 3.88 -32.70
C ALA A 211 -18.59 2.56 -33.18
N ALA A 212 -18.69 1.56 -32.28
CA ALA A 212 -19.36 0.29 -32.58
C ALA A 212 -20.85 0.48 -32.88
N ALA A 213 -21.50 1.49 -32.25
CA ALA A 213 -22.89 1.87 -32.54
C ALA A 213 -23.06 2.76 -33.77
N GLY A 214 -21.98 3.13 -34.47
CA GLY A 214 -21.99 3.85 -35.74
C GLY A 214 -22.00 5.38 -35.61
N PHE A 215 -21.61 5.95 -34.44
CA PHE A 215 -21.55 7.41 -34.26
C PHE A 215 -20.33 7.83 -33.44
N ALA A 216 -19.99 9.11 -33.50
CA ALA A 216 -19.04 9.76 -32.61
C ALA A 216 -19.78 10.60 -31.56
N PRO A 217 -19.41 10.55 -30.28
CA PRO A 217 -20.10 11.31 -29.25
C PRO A 217 -19.87 12.81 -29.41
N VAL A 218 -20.96 13.61 -29.25
CA VAL A 218 -20.88 15.07 -29.17
C VAL A 218 -20.54 15.45 -27.73
N VAL A 219 -19.27 15.78 -27.48
CA VAL A 219 -18.78 16.14 -26.14
C VAL A 219 -19.31 17.52 -25.74
N ALA A 220 -20.12 17.57 -24.71
CA ALA A 220 -20.63 18.81 -24.13
C ALA A 220 -19.68 19.35 -23.04
N HIS A 221 -19.04 18.45 -22.27
CA HIS A 221 -18.15 18.81 -21.16
C HIS A 221 -17.15 17.71 -20.89
N GLU A 222 -15.95 18.07 -20.46
CA GLU A 222 -14.96 17.16 -19.90
C GLU A 222 -14.88 17.35 -18.40
N ALA A 223 -15.01 16.26 -17.63
CA ALA A 223 -15.00 16.28 -16.16
C ALA A 223 -13.82 15.45 -15.62
N PRO A 224 -13.05 15.98 -14.65
CA PRO A 224 -11.78 15.38 -14.23
C PRO A 224 -11.95 14.17 -13.28
N ASP A 225 -13.12 13.92 -12.75
CA ASP A 225 -13.38 12.86 -11.77
C ASP A 225 -14.85 12.41 -11.81
N PRO A 226 -15.19 11.24 -11.21
CA PRO A 226 -16.55 10.73 -11.24
C PRO A 226 -17.59 11.65 -10.60
N TYR A 227 -17.25 12.36 -9.52
CA TYR A 227 -18.22 13.26 -8.85
C TYR A 227 -18.54 14.47 -9.72
N SER A 228 -17.52 15.10 -10.29
CA SER A 228 -17.71 16.22 -11.24
C SER A 228 -18.48 15.77 -12.47
N LEU A 229 -18.20 14.56 -13.00
CA LEU A 229 -18.91 13.99 -14.15
C LEU A 229 -20.39 13.79 -13.82
N LEU A 230 -20.71 13.15 -12.70
CA LEU A 230 -22.09 12.91 -12.28
C LEU A 230 -22.83 14.18 -11.94
N ALA A 231 -22.15 15.18 -11.35
CA ALA A 231 -22.76 16.48 -11.08
C ALA A 231 -23.20 17.19 -12.39
N MET A 232 -22.39 17.11 -13.46
CA MET A 232 -22.76 17.66 -14.78
C MET A 232 -23.91 16.88 -15.41
N VAL A 233 -23.95 15.54 -15.24
CA VAL A 233 -25.08 14.71 -15.68
C VAL A 233 -26.36 15.13 -14.92
N GLY A 234 -26.33 15.17 -13.59
CA GLY A 234 -27.47 15.59 -12.77
C GLY A 234 -27.97 17.00 -13.10
N ALA A 235 -27.07 17.88 -13.51
CA ALA A 235 -27.43 19.25 -14.02
C ALA A 235 -28.02 19.25 -15.43
N GLY A 236 -28.15 18.11 -16.12
CA GLY A 236 -28.70 18.01 -17.46
C GLY A 236 -27.78 18.50 -18.58
N VAL A 237 -26.47 18.59 -18.35
CA VAL A 237 -25.48 19.00 -19.36
C VAL A 237 -25.35 17.97 -20.47
N GLY A 238 -25.51 16.67 -20.11
CA GLY A 238 -25.46 15.54 -21.04
C GLY A 238 -25.57 14.20 -20.30
N VAL A 239 -25.36 13.11 -21.02
CA VAL A 239 -25.26 11.73 -20.48
C VAL A 239 -23.80 11.33 -20.36
N ALA A 240 -23.50 10.29 -19.57
CA ALA A 240 -22.15 9.75 -19.46
C ALA A 240 -22.15 8.23 -19.49
N VAL A 241 -21.14 7.63 -20.11
CA VAL A 241 -20.82 6.21 -19.89
C VAL A 241 -19.92 6.11 -18.67
N VAL A 242 -20.31 5.25 -17.74
CA VAL A 242 -19.62 5.03 -16.46
C VAL A 242 -19.46 3.53 -16.21
N VAL A 243 -18.71 3.17 -15.21
CA VAL A 243 -18.63 1.78 -14.74
C VAL A 243 -19.65 1.53 -13.62
N ASP A 244 -20.07 0.28 -13.42
CA ASP A 244 -21.11 -0.09 -12.45
C ASP A 244 -20.75 0.28 -11.00
N SER A 245 -19.48 0.27 -10.63
CA SER A 245 -19.04 0.77 -9.32
C SER A 245 -19.34 2.25 -9.10
N THR A 246 -19.44 3.05 -10.17
CA THR A 246 -19.78 4.48 -10.08
C THR A 246 -21.21 4.71 -9.62
N ALA A 247 -22.13 3.76 -9.87
CA ALA A 247 -23.52 3.83 -9.40
C ALA A 247 -23.64 3.84 -7.86
N HIS A 248 -22.63 3.32 -7.15
CA HIS A 248 -22.57 3.35 -5.68
C HIS A 248 -22.29 4.76 -5.11
N LEU A 249 -21.87 5.71 -5.94
CA LEU A 249 -21.63 7.10 -5.49
C LEU A 249 -22.93 7.90 -5.22
N ALA A 250 -24.08 7.34 -5.56
CA ALA A 250 -25.42 7.87 -5.25
C ALA A 250 -25.51 9.41 -5.37
N MET A 251 -25.49 9.91 -6.61
CA MET A 251 -25.63 11.35 -6.88
C MET A 251 -27.10 11.72 -7.10
N ASP A 252 -27.61 12.70 -6.37
CA ASP A 252 -28.95 13.22 -6.55
C ASP A 252 -29.17 13.72 -7.99
N GLY A 253 -30.31 13.39 -8.58
CA GLY A 253 -30.65 13.81 -9.94
C GLY A 253 -30.01 12.99 -11.06
N VAL A 254 -29.34 11.86 -10.73
CA VAL A 254 -28.74 10.93 -11.69
C VAL A 254 -29.39 9.57 -11.59
N GLU A 255 -29.71 8.99 -12.74
CA GLU A 255 -30.14 7.59 -12.86
C GLU A 255 -29.12 6.80 -13.68
N TYR A 256 -28.97 5.50 -13.35
CA TYR A 256 -28.01 4.62 -13.95
C TYR A 256 -28.72 3.50 -14.69
N LEU A 257 -28.43 3.37 -15.98
CA LEU A 257 -29.10 2.41 -16.84
C LEU A 257 -28.09 1.41 -17.38
N PRO A 258 -28.39 0.11 -17.34
CA PRO A 258 -27.55 -0.89 -18.00
C PRO A 258 -27.57 -0.69 -19.51
N ILE A 259 -26.49 -1.05 -20.17
CA ILE A 259 -26.39 -1.07 -21.63
C ILE A 259 -26.96 -2.39 -22.13
N ALA A 260 -27.87 -2.35 -23.09
CA ALA A 260 -28.51 -3.52 -23.68
C ALA A 260 -27.54 -4.29 -24.59
N GLY A 261 -27.65 -5.63 -24.59
CA GLY A 261 -26.83 -6.53 -25.41
C GLY A 261 -25.47 -6.83 -24.78
N ASP A 262 -24.51 -7.22 -25.65
CA ASP A 262 -23.14 -7.56 -25.23
C ASP A 262 -22.32 -6.27 -25.05
N ALA A 263 -22.57 -5.54 -23.96
CA ALA A 263 -21.75 -4.39 -23.61
C ALA A 263 -20.32 -4.81 -23.24
N PRO A 264 -19.30 -4.07 -23.69
CA PRO A 264 -17.94 -4.36 -23.28
C PRO A 264 -17.78 -4.19 -21.77
N THR A 265 -16.99 -5.06 -21.17
CA THR A 265 -16.59 -4.97 -19.76
C THR A 265 -15.17 -4.39 -19.66
N LEU A 266 -14.85 -3.82 -18.53
CA LEU A 266 -13.52 -3.28 -18.22
C LEU A 266 -12.88 -4.11 -17.10
N PRO A 267 -11.93 -4.99 -17.41
CA PRO A 267 -11.12 -5.64 -16.39
C PRO A 267 -10.23 -4.60 -15.69
N ILE A 268 -10.32 -4.53 -14.37
CA ILE A 268 -9.56 -3.64 -13.51
C ILE A 268 -8.58 -4.50 -12.71
N ALA A 269 -7.32 -4.08 -12.67
CA ALA A 269 -6.25 -4.81 -12.02
C ALA A 269 -5.44 -3.91 -11.08
N MET A 270 -4.91 -4.49 -10.02
CA MET A 270 -3.76 -3.93 -9.33
C MET A 270 -2.51 -4.25 -10.17
N ALA A 271 -1.69 -3.23 -10.46
CA ALA A 271 -0.46 -3.33 -11.22
C ALA A 271 0.74 -2.88 -10.39
N TRP A 272 1.90 -3.46 -10.66
CA TRP A 272 3.21 -3.07 -10.10
C TRP A 272 4.31 -3.43 -11.10
N GLN A 273 5.50 -2.86 -10.96
CA GLN A 273 6.62 -3.25 -11.81
C GLN A 273 7.05 -4.70 -11.54
N ASP A 274 7.26 -5.50 -12.57
CA ASP A 274 7.71 -6.91 -12.45
C ASP A 274 8.97 -7.06 -11.61
N ALA A 275 9.89 -6.10 -11.73
CA ALA A 275 11.19 -6.10 -11.06
C ALA A 275 11.18 -5.33 -9.74
N ASN A 276 10.03 -5.03 -9.14
CA ASN A 276 9.99 -4.28 -7.87
C ASN A 276 10.66 -5.08 -6.74
N PRO A 277 11.79 -4.61 -6.18
CA PRO A 277 12.56 -5.36 -5.18
C PRO A 277 12.02 -5.21 -3.76
N SER A 278 11.00 -4.37 -3.52
CA SER A 278 10.51 -4.05 -2.18
C SER A 278 9.86 -5.26 -1.49
N PRO A 279 10.37 -5.72 -0.35
CA PRO A 279 9.75 -6.81 0.41
C PRO A 279 8.33 -6.47 0.87
N ALA A 280 8.05 -5.20 1.20
CA ALA A 280 6.71 -4.74 1.59
C ALA A 280 5.72 -4.87 0.41
N VAL A 281 6.12 -4.52 -0.82
CA VAL A 281 5.29 -4.71 -2.02
C VAL A 281 4.98 -6.19 -2.25
N GLN A 282 5.96 -7.07 -2.06
CA GLN A 282 5.75 -8.53 -2.17
C GLN A 282 4.74 -9.03 -1.13
N THR A 283 4.80 -8.54 0.11
CA THR A 283 3.83 -8.87 1.15
C THR A 283 2.44 -8.36 0.79
N VAL A 284 2.30 -7.10 0.37
CA VAL A 284 1.01 -6.52 -0.07
C VAL A 284 0.44 -7.30 -1.26
N THR A 285 1.27 -7.68 -2.23
CA THR A 285 0.84 -8.49 -3.39
C THR A 285 0.34 -9.87 -2.98
N ARG A 286 1.00 -10.52 -2.01
CA ARG A 286 0.56 -11.81 -1.49
C ARG A 286 -0.79 -11.69 -0.80
N VAL A 287 -0.95 -10.72 0.12
CA VAL A 287 -2.23 -10.45 0.80
C VAL A 287 -3.32 -10.12 -0.22
N LEU A 288 -3.03 -9.30 -1.23
CA LEU A 288 -3.98 -8.97 -2.29
C LEU A 288 -4.54 -10.23 -2.96
N ARG A 289 -3.67 -11.17 -3.35
CA ARG A 289 -4.07 -12.43 -4.00
C ARG A 289 -4.86 -13.36 -3.08
N GLU A 290 -4.61 -13.30 -1.77
CA GLU A 290 -5.34 -14.11 -0.77
C GLU A 290 -6.76 -13.58 -0.53
N VAL A 291 -6.93 -12.24 -0.49
CA VAL A 291 -8.21 -11.62 -0.11
C VAL A 291 -9.09 -11.25 -1.30
N ILE A 292 -8.50 -11.06 -2.47
CA ILE A 292 -9.18 -10.81 -3.73
C ILE A 292 -8.73 -11.90 -4.70
N GLY A 293 -9.54 -12.96 -4.82
CA GLY A 293 -9.30 -14.03 -5.79
C GLY A 293 -9.20 -13.49 -7.22
N GLU A 294 -8.55 -14.22 -8.11
CA GLU A 294 -8.56 -13.87 -9.54
C GLU A 294 -10.02 -13.87 -10.05
N VAL A 295 -10.43 -12.70 -10.52
CA VAL A 295 -11.72 -12.55 -11.20
C VAL A 295 -11.42 -12.79 -12.68
N GLY A 296 -11.90 -13.96 -13.16
CA GLY A 296 -11.73 -14.41 -14.56
C GLY A 296 -12.67 -13.69 -15.54
#